data_1b08dfc21ff87e1f97755d2246a9d5ac
#
_entry.id   1b08dfc21ff87e1f97755d2246a9d5ac
#
_cell.length_a   1.000
_cell.length_b   1.000
_cell.length_c   1.000
_cell.angle_alpha   90.00
_cell.angle_beta   90.00
_cell.angle_gamma   90.00
#
_symmetry.space_group_name_H-M   'P 1'
#
loop_
_entity.id
_entity.type
_entity.pdbx_description
1 polymer ?
#
loop_
_entity_poly.entity_id
_entity_poly.type
_entity_poly.pdbx_seq_one_letter_code
_entity_poly.pdbx_strand_id
1 'polypeptide(L)'
;MTLPEAAHCLSIDLNTVIARFSGNEALYLRFLRKMPMDPTYFSLVEAVEKKDYSLIEREAHTLKGVAANLGLDSLRYASDGLVQAVRRKEYDEIPALFEIIKTAHEKMVEV
;
A
#
# COMPACT_ATOMS: atom_id res chain seq x y z
N MET A 1 -0.25 -18.45 5.67
CA MET A 1 1.00 -18.13 4.94
C MET A 1 2.08 -17.79 5.94
N THR A 2 3.28 -18.35 5.77
CA THR A 2 4.43 -18.01 6.62
C THR A 2 5.01 -16.65 6.22
N LEU A 3 5.83 -16.05 7.11
CA LEU A 3 6.46 -14.78 6.79
C LEU A 3 7.36 -14.83 5.54
N PRO A 4 8.22 -15.85 5.34
CA PRO A 4 8.98 -15.97 4.09
C PRO A 4 8.09 -16.11 2.86
N GLU A 5 6.99 -16.84 2.94
CA GLU A 5 6.02 -16.95 1.84
C GLU A 5 5.36 -15.61 1.53
N ALA A 6 4.94 -14.87 2.56
CA ALA A 6 4.36 -13.54 2.41
C ALA A 6 5.36 -12.57 1.77
N ALA A 7 6.61 -12.61 2.21
CA ALA A 7 7.67 -11.77 1.66
C ALA A 7 7.90 -12.04 0.17
N HIS A 8 7.91 -13.32 -0.22
CA HIS A 8 8.06 -13.69 -1.63
C HIS A 8 6.87 -13.20 -2.46
N CYS A 9 5.66 -13.43 -1.97
CA CYS A 9 4.42 -13.03 -2.66
C CYS A 9 4.32 -11.50 -2.83
N LEU A 10 4.73 -10.74 -1.82
CA LEU A 10 4.63 -9.28 -1.80
C LEU A 10 5.92 -8.58 -2.24
N SER A 11 6.94 -9.32 -2.62
CA SER A 11 8.26 -8.79 -3.02
C SER A 11 8.90 -7.92 -1.93
N ILE A 12 8.87 -8.40 -0.68
CA ILE A 12 9.40 -7.70 0.48
C ILE A 12 10.85 -8.14 0.75
N ASP A 13 11.74 -7.17 0.98
CA ASP A 13 13.07 -7.42 1.50
C ASP A 13 12.98 -7.56 3.03
N LEU A 14 12.87 -8.81 3.50
CA LEU A 14 12.68 -9.09 4.93
C LEU A 14 13.78 -8.54 5.80
N ASN A 15 15.03 -8.68 5.40
CA ASN A 15 16.15 -8.21 6.22
C ASN A 15 16.06 -6.72 6.51
N THR A 16 15.72 -5.94 5.50
CA THR A 16 15.59 -4.49 5.63
C THR A 16 14.41 -4.10 6.52
N VAL A 17 13.23 -4.70 6.30
CA VAL A 17 12.04 -4.30 7.05
C VAL A 17 12.07 -4.80 8.50
N ILE A 18 12.56 -6.01 8.74
CA ILE A 18 12.67 -6.54 10.11
C ILE A 18 13.62 -5.70 10.94
N ALA A 19 14.69 -5.17 10.35
CA ALA A 19 15.59 -4.26 11.04
C ALA A 19 14.88 -3.01 11.56
N ARG A 20 13.90 -2.49 10.82
CA ARG A 20 13.08 -1.34 11.26
C ARG A 20 12.22 -1.66 12.48
N PHE A 21 11.92 -2.94 12.70
CA PHE A 21 11.14 -3.41 13.84
C PHE A 21 12.03 -4.02 14.94
N SER A 22 13.29 -3.62 14.98
CA SER A 22 14.28 -4.08 15.95
C SER A 22 14.43 -5.61 15.99
N GLY A 23 14.32 -6.25 14.83
CA GLY A 23 14.41 -7.70 14.69
C GLY A 23 13.14 -8.46 15.09
N ASN A 24 12.06 -7.76 15.44
CA ASN A 24 10.83 -8.40 15.93
C ASN A 24 9.92 -8.80 14.76
N GLU A 25 10.10 -10.02 14.26
CA GLU A 25 9.32 -10.55 13.14
C GLU A 25 7.83 -10.68 13.48
N ALA A 26 7.49 -11.05 14.69
CA ALA A 26 6.09 -11.20 15.11
C ALA A 26 5.36 -9.86 15.07
N LEU A 27 6.04 -8.79 15.50
CA LEU A 27 5.47 -7.44 15.45
C LEU A 27 5.24 -6.99 14.00
N TYR A 28 6.25 -7.20 13.13
CA TYR A 28 6.12 -6.87 11.71
C TYR A 28 4.95 -7.61 11.07
N LEU A 29 4.86 -8.92 11.31
CA LEU A 29 3.79 -9.75 10.75
C LEU A 29 2.40 -9.28 11.25
N ARG A 30 2.31 -8.84 12.49
CA ARG A 30 1.06 -8.29 13.04
C ARG A 30 0.62 -7.05 12.27
N PHE A 31 1.54 -6.11 12.01
CA PHE A 31 1.23 -4.92 11.24
C PHE A 31 0.86 -5.26 9.80
N LEU A 32 1.60 -6.18 9.18
CA LEU A 32 1.34 -6.61 7.81
C LEU A 32 -0.07 -7.22 7.67
N ARG A 33 -0.49 -8.06 8.62
CA ARG A 33 -1.81 -8.68 8.63
C ARG A 33 -2.95 -7.69 8.88
N LYS A 34 -2.68 -6.59 9.57
CA LYS A 34 -3.68 -5.55 9.80
C LYS A 34 -3.86 -4.62 8.61
N MET A 35 -2.87 -4.55 7.72
CA MET A 35 -2.88 -3.61 6.60
C MET A 35 -4.12 -3.75 5.70
N PRO A 36 -4.59 -4.96 5.34
CA PRO A 36 -5.78 -5.10 4.49
C PRO A 36 -7.05 -4.54 5.11
N MET A 37 -7.08 -4.39 6.43
CA MET A 37 -8.25 -3.87 7.17
C MET A 37 -8.15 -2.37 7.45
N ASP A 38 -7.10 -1.71 7.01
CA ASP A 38 -6.88 -0.29 7.25
C ASP A 38 -7.95 0.53 6.53
N PRO A 39 -8.64 1.44 7.25
CA PRO A 39 -9.68 2.28 6.64
C PRO A 39 -9.18 3.13 5.48
N THR A 40 -7.89 3.44 5.44
CA THR A 40 -7.29 4.26 4.38
C THR A 40 -7.52 3.66 2.99
N TYR A 41 -7.35 2.33 2.85
CA TYR A 41 -7.60 1.67 1.57
C TYR A 41 -9.05 1.83 1.12
N PHE A 42 -10.00 1.59 2.02
CA PHE A 42 -11.42 1.67 1.70
C PHE A 42 -11.87 3.10 1.39
N SER A 43 -11.31 4.07 2.10
CA SER A 43 -11.53 5.48 1.81
C SER A 43 -10.98 5.86 0.43
N LEU A 44 -9.83 5.30 0.04
CA LEU A 44 -9.24 5.51 -1.28
C LEU A 44 -10.13 4.91 -2.38
N VAL A 45 -10.66 3.69 -2.18
CA VAL A 45 -11.59 3.07 -3.12
C VAL A 45 -12.77 3.98 -3.39
N GLU A 46 -13.38 4.49 -2.33
CA GLU A 46 -14.53 5.39 -2.45
C GLU A 46 -14.16 6.69 -3.17
N ALA A 47 -13.01 7.27 -2.85
CA ALA A 47 -12.54 8.49 -3.48
C ALA A 47 -12.31 8.31 -4.98
N VAL A 48 -11.75 7.18 -5.39
CA VAL A 48 -11.52 6.85 -6.80
C VAL A 48 -12.87 6.71 -7.54
N GLU A 49 -13.82 6.01 -6.94
CA GLU A 49 -15.16 5.84 -7.51
C GLU A 49 -15.88 7.18 -7.71
N LYS A 50 -15.75 8.07 -6.74
CA LYS A 50 -16.40 9.40 -6.77
C LYS A 50 -15.60 10.45 -7.52
N LYS A 51 -14.39 10.11 -7.96
CA LYS A 51 -13.45 11.08 -8.57
C LYS A 51 -13.20 12.29 -7.68
N ASP A 52 -13.10 12.04 -6.38
CA ASP A 52 -12.75 13.05 -5.39
C ASP A 52 -11.22 13.17 -5.30
N TYR A 53 -10.65 14.01 -6.15
CA TYR A 53 -9.21 14.09 -6.34
C TYR A 53 -8.46 14.56 -5.09
N SER A 54 -9.00 15.50 -4.34
CA SER A 54 -8.42 15.92 -3.05
C SER A 54 -8.30 14.76 -2.08
N LEU A 55 -9.34 13.95 -1.99
CA LEU A 55 -9.36 12.81 -1.10
C LEU A 55 -8.43 11.70 -1.59
N ILE A 56 -8.37 11.47 -2.91
CA ILE A 56 -7.42 10.53 -3.50
C ILE A 56 -5.99 10.90 -3.09
N GLU A 57 -5.62 12.17 -3.24
CA GLU A 57 -4.28 12.64 -2.87
C GLU A 57 -3.99 12.39 -1.40
N ARG A 58 -4.92 12.75 -0.51
CA ARG A 58 -4.75 12.60 0.93
C ARG A 58 -4.60 11.14 1.34
N GLU A 59 -5.49 10.28 0.88
CA GLU A 59 -5.47 8.87 1.27
C GLU A 59 -4.27 8.14 0.64
N ALA A 60 -3.93 8.46 -0.60
CA ALA A 60 -2.76 7.90 -1.25
C ALA A 60 -1.46 8.32 -0.56
N HIS A 61 -1.37 9.56 -0.08
CA HIS A 61 -0.22 10.04 0.69
C HIS A 61 -0.04 9.24 1.98
N THR A 62 -1.13 9.01 2.71
CA THR A 62 -1.11 8.21 3.93
C THR A 62 -0.69 6.76 3.62
N LEU A 63 -1.27 6.17 2.59
CA LEU A 63 -0.99 4.79 2.19
C LEU A 63 0.48 4.62 1.76
N LYS A 64 1.02 5.58 1.04
CA LYS A 64 2.43 5.62 0.66
C LYS A 64 3.35 5.52 1.88
N GLY A 65 3.07 6.30 2.92
CA GLY A 65 3.86 6.29 4.15
C GLY A 65 3.83 4.94 4.86
N VAL A 66 2.64 4.35 4.98
CA VAL A 66 2.47 3.04 5.59
C VAL A 66 3.17 1.96 4.78
N ALA A 67 3.02 1.99 3.46
CA ALA A 67 3.66 1.02 2.56
C ALA A 67 5.18 1.11 2.63
N ALA A 68 5.74 2.32 2.69
CA ALA A 68 7.18 2.53 2.83
C ALA A 68 7.69 1.90 4.13
N ASN A 69 6.98 2.10 5.23
CA ASN A 69 7.38 1.55 6.53
C ASN A 69 7.35 0.02 6.54
N LEU A 70 6.41 -0.60 5.84
CA LEU A 70 6.26 -2.05 5.78
C LEU A 70 7.06 -2.71 4.63
N GLY A 71 7.74 -1.92 3.82
CA GLY A 71 8.53 -2.45 2.69
C GLY A 71 7.70 -2.94 1.52
N LEU A 72 6.49 -2.44 1.36
CA LEU A 72 5.56 -2.82 0.29
C LEU A 72 5.81 -1.93 -0.93
N ASP A 73 6.84 -2.24 -1.71
CA ASP A 73 7.35 -1.36 -2.76
C ASP A 73 6.33 -1.07 -3.88
N SER A 74 5.62 -2.07 -4.35
CA SER A 74 4.59 -1.86 -5.39
C SER A 74 3.48 -0.95 -4.91
N LEU A 75 3.02 -1.16 -3.67
CA LEU A 75 1.99 -0.32 -3.05
C LEU A 75 2.48 1.10 -2.86
N ARG A 76 3.72 1.25 -2.38
CA ARG A 76 4.35 2.57 -2.20
C ARG A 76 4.47 3.31 -3.54
N TYR A 77 4.96 2.63 -4.57
CA TYR A 77 5.11 3.21 -5.90
C TYR A 77 3.77 3.69 -6.47
N ALA A 78 2.75 2.84 -6.43
CA ALA A 78 1.45 3.20 -6.99
C ALA A 78 0.75 4.28 -6.18
N SER A 79 0.92 4.28 -4.85
CA SER A 79 0.35 5.31 -3.98
C SER A 79 1.00 6.67 -4.25
N ASP A 80 2.33 6.71 -4.38
CA ASP A 80 3.03 7.93 -4.77
C ASP A 80 2.60 8.38 -6.17
N GLY A 81 2.44 7.44 -7.10
CA GLY A 81 1.94 7.72 -8.43
C GLY A 81 0.59 8.44 -8.42
N LEU A 82 -0.33 7.99 -7.56
CA LEU A 82 -1.63 8.66 -7.41
C LEU A 82 -1.49 10.08 -6.90
N VAL A 83 -0.63 10.30 -5.89
CA VAL A 83 -0.36 11.64 -5.37
C VAL A 83 0.14 12.56 -6.48
N GLN A 84 1.12 12.09 -7.26
CA GLN A 84 1.68 12.88 -8.35
C GLN A 84 0.69 13.10 -9.48
N ALA A 85 -0.09 12.09 -9.84
CA ALA A 85 -1.10 12.21 -10.89
C ALA A 85 -2.13 13.29 -10.56
N VAL A 86 -2.61 13.33 -9.32
CA VAL A 86 -3.54 14.38 -8.88
C VAL A 86 -2.88 15.76 -8.92
N ARG A 87 -1.65 15.87 -8.41
CA ARG A 87 -0.92 17.16 -8.40
C ARG A 87 -0.66 17.69 -9.80
N ARG A 88 -0.42 16.81 -10.77
CA ARG A 88 -0.17 17.17 -12.18
C ARG A 88 -1.43 17.23 -13.01
N LYS A 89 -2.59 16.93 -12.43
CA LYS A 89 -3.88 16.84 -13.11
C LYS A 89 -3.87 15.83 -14.26
N GLU A 90 -3.08 14.76 -14.10
CA GLU A 90 -3.02 13.64 -15.05
C GLU A 90 -3.97 12.53 -14.58
N TYR A 91 -5.25 12.84 -14.53
CA TYR A 91 -6.29 11.98 -13.93
C TYR A 91 -6.53 10.68 -14.71
N ASP A 92 -6.17 10.63 -15.96
CA ASP A 92 -6.26 9.44 -16.81
C ASP A 92 -5.29 8.33 -16.37
N GLU A 93 -4.28 8.65 -15.57
CA GLU A 93 -3.35 7.67 -15.01
C GLU A 93 -3.91 6.96 -13.77
N ILE A 94 -4.93 7.52 -13.13
CA ILE A 94 -5.46 7.02 -11.86
C ILE A 94 -5.95 5.57 -11.96
N PRO A 95 -6.74 5.15 -12.97
CA PRO A 95 -7.23 3.77 -13.02
C PRO A 95 -6.13 2.72 -13.04
N ALA A 96 -5.07 2.91 -13.82
CA ALA A 96 -3.96 1.96 -13.91
C ALA A 96 -3.19 1.87 -12.60
N LEU A 97 -2.91 3.02 -11.96
CA LEU A 97 -2.22 3.06 -10.68
C LEU A 97 -3.06 2.44 -9.57
N PHE A 98 -4.35 2.73 -9.56
CA PHE A 98 -5.26 2.15 -8.56
C PHE A 98 -5.35 0.64 -8.70
N GLU A 99 -5.29 0.11 -9.92
CA GLU A 99 -5.31 -1.35 -10.15
C GLU A 99 -4.10 -2.03 -9.51
N ILE A 100 -2.93 -1.40 -9.52
CA ILE A 100 -1.73 -1.90 -8.82
C ILE A 100 -2.00 -1.97 -7.31
N ILE A 101 -2.60 -0.93 -6.75
CA ILE A 101 -2.94 -0.88 -5.31
C ILE A 101 -3.94 -1.98 -4.95
N LYS A 102 -4.96 -2.16 -5.77
CA LYS A 102 -5.98 -3.20 -5.57
C LYS A 102 -5.37 -4.59 -5.59
N THR A 103 -4.48 -4.87 -6.54
CA THR A 103 -3.78 -6.14 -6.64
C THR A 103 -2.91 -6.39 -5.41
N ALA A 104 -2.18 -5.37 -4.96
CA ALA A 104 -1.36 -5.47 -3.75
C ALA A 104 -2.23 -5.76 -2.51
N HIS A 105 -3.36 -5.09 -2.40
CA HIS A 105 -4.31 -5.32 -1.30
C HIS A 105 -4.83 -6.76 -1.30
N GLU A 106 -5.20 -7.28 -2.46
CA GLU A 106 -5.69 -8.67 -2.59
C GLU A 106 -4.63 -9.68 -2.14
N LYS A 107 -3.36 -9.45 -2.47
CA LYS A 107 -2.26 -10.30 -2.02
C LYS A 107 -2.06 -10.23 -0.50
N MET A 108 -2.22 -9.05 0.09
CA MET A 108 -2.08 -8.87 1.54
C MET A 108 -3.19 -9.59 2.32
N VAL A 109 -4.39 -9.66 1.77
CA VAL A 109 -5.52 -10.37 2.40
C VAL A 109 -5.18 -11.84 2.62
N GLU A 110 -4.37 -12.44 1.76
CA GLU A 110 -3.97 -13.85 1.85
C GLU A 110 -2.90 -14.12 2.92
N VAL A 111 -2.29 -13.12 3.46
CA VAL A 111 -1.28 -13.25 4.52
C VAL A 111 -1.94 -13.53 5.87
#